data_4bcc6db017a5ff53535e06b203a0a1be
#
_entry.id   4bcc6db017a5ff53535e06b203a0a1be
#
_cell.length_a   1.000
_cell.length_b   1.000
_cell.length_c   1.000
_cell.angle_alpha   90.00
_cell.angle_beta   90.00
_cell.angle_gamma   90.00
#
_symmetry.space_group_name_H-M   'P 1'
#
loop_
_entity.id
_entity.type
_entity.pdbx_description
1 polymer ?
#
loop_
_entity_poly.entity_id
_entity_poly.type
_entity_poly.pdbx_seq_one_letter_code
_entity_poly.pdbx_strand_id
1 'polypeptide(L)'
;KTINYDVLRRIDKNPGLSQRKLASKLGYSLGKLNYCLNALKDKGLIKIKNFKSNKNKIRYIYLLTPAGISVKTKLTIKFMERKIKEYDELAAELKKVKTKQ
;
A
#
# COMPACT_ATOMS: atom_id res chain seq x y z
N LYS A 1 -3.30 3.34 -10.04
CA LYS A 1 -2.02 3.84 -9.48
C LYS A 1 -2.03 3.88 -7.96
N THR A 2 -3.13 4.37 -7.37
CA THR A 2 -3.32 4.28 -5.92
C THR A 2 -3.43 2.83 -5.46
N ILE A 3 -3.95 1.95 -6.30
CA ILE A 3 -4.12 0.53 -5.99
C ILE A 3 -2.76 -0.10 -5.68
N ASN A 4 -1.77 0.13 -6.53
CA ASN A 4 -0.43 -0.42 -6.31
C ASN A 4 0.19 0.11 -5.02
N TYR A 5 0.04 1.40 -4.76
CA TYR A 5 0.54 2.00 -3.54
C TYR A 5 -0.13 1.39 -2.30
N ASP A 6 -1.45 1.23 -2.34
CA ASP A 6 -2.19 0.66 -1.22
C ASP A 6 -1.74 -0.76 -0.91
N VAL A 7 -1.51 -1.58 -1.94
CA VAL A 7 -1.04 -2.95 -1.76
C VAL A 7 0.38 -2.96 -1.18
N LEU A 8 1.29 -2.18 -1.74
CA LEU A 8 2.67 -2.09 -1.25
C LEU A 8 2.71 -1.64 0.20
N ARG A 9 1.94 -0.61 0.52
CA ARG A 9 1.89 -0.06 1.88
C ARG A 9 1.37 -1.08 2.88
N ARG A 10 0.33 -1.82 2.50
CA ARG A 10 -0.27 -2.81 3.38
C ARG A 10 0.67 -3.99 3.63
N ILE A 11 1.35 -4.46 2.60
CA ILE A 11 2.34 -5.52 2.73
C ILE A 11 3.46 -5.10 3.67
N ASP A 12 3.94 -3.87 3.51
CA ASP A 12 5.02 -3.34 4.34
C ASP A 12 4.61 -3.23 5.81
N LYS A 13 3.39 -2.76 6.06
CA LYS A 13 2.87 -2.62 7.43
C LYS A 13 2.59 -3.95 8.11
N ASN A 14 2.12 -4.92 7.37
CA ASN A 14 1.67 -6.19 7.91
C ASN A 14 2.28 -7.35 7.11
N PRO A 15 3.61 -7.55 7.18
CA PRO A 15 4.22 -8.70 6.53
C PRO A 15 3.69 -9.98 7.18
N GLY A 16 3.45 -10.99 6.40
CA GLY A 16 2.97 -12.27 6.90
C GLY A 16 1.47 -12.46 6.88
N LEU A 17 0.70 -11.49 6.39
CA LEU A 17 -0.72 -11.69 6.19
C LEU A 17 -0.98 -12.69 5.06
N SER A 18 -2.00 -13.54 5.24
CA SER A 18 -2.47 -14.39 4.16
C SER A 18 -3.09 -13.53 3.06
N GLN A 19 -3.18 -14.09 1.86
CA GLN A 19 -3.83 -13.39 0.75
C GLN A 19 -5.26 -12.99 1.10
N ARG A 20 -5.99 -13.88 1.76
CA ARG A 20 -7.37 -13.63 2.17
C ARG A 20 -7.47 -12.46 3.16
N LYS A 21 -6.60 -12.43 4.17
CA LYS A 21 -6.58 -11.35 5.15
C LYS A 21 -6.14 -10.04 4.51
N LEU A 22 -5.18 -10.09 3.61
CA LEU A 22 -4.72 -8.92 2.89
C LEU A 22 -5.84 -8.31 2.04
N ALA A 23 -6.57 -9.15 1.32
CA ALA A 23 -7.73 -8.70 0.53
C ALA A 23 -8.79 -8.06 1.41
N SER A 24 -9.08 -8.68 2.56
CA SER A 24 -10.05 -8.17 3.50
C SER A 24 -9.68 -6.77 4.02
N LYS A 25 -8.41 -6.59 4.40
CA LYS A 25 -7.93 -5.29 4.90
C LYS A 25 -7.95 -4.21 3.83
N LEU A 26 -7.76 -4.58 2.58
CA LEU A 26 -7.78 -3.63 1.46
C LEU A 26 -9.20 -3.39 0.91
N GLY A 27 -10.16 -4.23 1.28
CA GLY A 27 -11.49 -4.18 0.70
C GLY A 27 -11.54 -4.68 -0.73
N TYR A 28 -10.65 -5.58 -1.10
CA TYR A 28 -10.55 -6.13 -2.46
C TYR A 28 -11.10 -7.54 -2.51
N SER A 29 -11.61 -7.94 -3.67
CA SER A 29 -11.88 -9.35 -3.93
C SER A 29 -10.55 -10.09 -4.05
N LEU A 30 -10.58 -11.40 -3.84
CA LEU A 30 -9.37 -12.23 -4.00
C LEU A 30 -8.83 -12.14 -5.43
N GLY A 31 -9.72 -12.11 -6.43
CA GLY A 31 -9.30 -11.99 -7.82
C GLY A 31 -8.58 -10.69 -8.10
N LYS A 32 -9.13 -9.57 -7.59
CA LYS A 32 -8.51 -8.26 -7.76
C LYS A 32 -7.14 -8.23 -7.09
N LEU A 33 -7.04 -8.74 -5.86
CA LEU A 33 -5.77 -8.76 -5.15
C LEU A 33 -4.75 -9.64 -5.88
N ASN A 34 -5.17 -10.82 -6.33
CA ASN A 34 -4.29 -11.72 -7.04
C ASN A 34 -3.72 -11.07 -8.31
N TYR A 35 -4.56 -10.37 -9.04
CA TYR A 35 -4.13 -9.62 -10.22
C TYR A 35 -3.06 -8.57 -9.86
N CYS A 36 -3.31 -7.81 -8.78
CA CYS A 36 -2.38 -6.78 -8.32
C CYS A 36 -1.05 -7.39 -7.85
N LEU A 37 -1.12 -8.48 -7.09
CA LEU A 37 0.09 -9.15 -6.58
C LEU A 37 0.94 -9.69 -7.73
N ASN A 38 0.33 -10.29 -8.74
CA ASN A 38 1.06 -10.79 -9.90
C ASN A 38 1.72 -9.66 -10.67
N ALA A 39 1.02 -8.56 -10.86
CA ALA A 39 1.59 -7.39 -11.54
C ALA A 39 2.78 -6.82 -10.78
N LEU A 40 2.67 -6.69 -9.47
CA LEU A 40 3.77 -6.19 -8.63
C LEU A 40 4.96 -7.14 -8.62
N LYS A 41 4.70 -8.44 -8.57
CA LYS A 41 5.72 -9.46 -8.64
C LYS A 41 6.47 -9.39 -9.97
N ASP A 42 5.75 -9.28 -11.07
CA ASP A 42 6.33 -9.22 -12.41
C ASP A 42 7.21 -7.97 -12.58
N LYS A 43 6.87 -6.89 -11.90
CA LYS A 43 7.69 -5.67 -11.89
C LYS A 43 8.86 -5.74 -10.92
N GLY A 44 8.99 -6.84 -10.17
CA GLY A 44 10.08 -6.99 -9.21
C GLY A 44 9.92 -6.15 -7.96
N LEU A 45 8.70 -5.72 -7.63
CA LEU A 45 8.45 -4.86 -6.47
C LEU A 45 8.11 -5.65 -5.22
N ILE A 46 7.61 -6.86 -5.37
CA ILE A 46 7.35 -7.77 -4.25
C ILE A 46 7.96 -9.13 -4.57
N LYS A 47 8.22 -9.87 -3.52
CA LYS A 47 8.62 -11.27 -3.61
C LYS A 47 7.70 -12.10 -2.72
N ILE A 48 7.52 -13.36 -3.11
CA ILE A 48 6.67 -14.29 -2.38
C ILE A 48 7.57 -15.37 -1.81
N LYS A 49 7.51 -15.55 -0.49
CA LYS A 49 8.20 -16.63 0.19
C LYS A 49 7.17 -17.63 0.69
N ASN A 50 7.52 -18.91 0.60
CA ASN A 50 6.69 -19.95 1.19
C ASN A 50 7.48 -20.62 2.31
N PHE A 51 6.77 -21.11 3.32
CA PHE A 51 7.37 -21.89 4.39
C PHE A 51 6.34 -22.86 4.92
N LYS A 52 6.83 -23.94 5.51
CA LYS A 52 5.94 -24.93 6.12
C LYS A 52 5.62 -24.51 7.55
N SER A 53 4.35 -24.54 7.89
CA SER A 53 3.92 -24.34 9.26
C SER A 53 4.06 -25.66 10.05
N ASN A 54 3.88 -25.58 11.37
CA ASN A 54 3.93 -26.74 12.25
C ASN A 54 2.90 -27.84 11.89
N LYS A 55 1.90 -27.51 11.09
CA LYS A 55 0.87 -28.45 10.63
C LYS A 55 1.11 -28.94 9.21
N ASN A 56 2.32 -28.86 8.71
CA ASN A 56 2.68 -29.26 7.34
C ASN A 56 1.92 -28.50 6.25
N LYS A 57 1.38 -27.33 6.57
CA LYS A 57 0.73 -26.47 5.58
C LYS A 57 1.73 -25.47 5.01
N ILE A 58 1.68 -25.29 3.70
CA ILE A 58 2.50 -24.27 3.04
C ILE A 58 1.81 -22.92 3.22
N ARG A 59 2.53 -21.95 3.75
CA ARG A 59 2.07 -20.58 3.88
C ARG A 59 2.88 -19.69 2.97
N TYR A 60 2.23 -18.65 2.46
CA TYR A 60 2.87 -17.68 1.58
C TYR A 60 2.98 -16.35 2.31
N ILE A 61 4.15 -15.74 2.23
CA ILE A 61 4.41 -14.41 2.78
C ILE A 61 4.78 -13.49 1.62
N TYR A 62 4.17 -12.33 1.62
CA TYR A 62 4.47 -11.28 0.63
C TYR A 62 5.37 -10.25 1.27
N LEU A 63 6.48 -9.92 0.61
CA LEU A 63 7.46 -8.96 1.10
C LEU A 63 7.81 -7.99 -0.01
N LEU A 64 8.15 -6.75 0.38
CA LEU A 64 8.66 -5.80 -0.59
C LEU A 64 10.12 -6.12 -0.90
N THR A 65 10.48 -5.98 -2.17
CA THR A 65 11.88 -5.98 -2.59
C THR A 65 12.47 -4.60 -2.30
N PRO A 66 13.80 -4.41 -2.36
CA PRO A 66 14.37 -3.07 -2.28
C PRO A 66 13.77 -2.11 -3.30
N ALA A 67 13.51 -2.59 -4.53
CA ALA A 67 12.82 -1.78 -5.54
C ALA A 67 11.40 -1.41 -5.11
N GLY A 68 10.69 -2.35 -4.49
CA GLY A 68 9.34 -2.10 -3.96
C GLY A 68 9.34 -1.06 -2.85
N ILE A 69 10.32 -1.11 -1.96
CA ILE A 69 10.48 -0.12 -0.89
C ILE A 69 10.74 1.26 -1.51
N SER A 70 11.60 1.34 -2.51
CA SER A 70 11.90 2.60 -3.20
C SER A 70 10.66 3.19 -3.85
N VAL A 71 9.90 2.38 -4.58
CA VAL A 71 8.66 2.83 -5.24
C VAL A 71 7.65 3.29 -4.20
N LYS A 72 7.44 2.52 -3.14
CA LYS A 72 6.52 2.88 -2.07
C LYS A 72 6.91 4.21 -1.44
N THR A 73 8.21 4.41 -1.17
CA THR A 73 8.71 5.64 -0.56
C THR A 73 8.45 6.86 -1.45
N LYS A 74 8.74 6.74 -2.75
CA LYS A 74 8.50 7.83 -3.69
C LYS A 74 7.01 8.18 -3.78
N LEU A 75 6.15 7.18 -3.80
CA LEU A 75 4.71 7.40 -3.83
C LEU A 75 4.21 8.03 -2.53
N THR A 76 4.78 7.62 -1.40
CA THR A 76 4.44 8.20 -0.10
C THR A 76 4.78 9.69 -0.08
N ILE A 77 5.95 10.06 -0.58
CA ILE A 77 6.37 11.46 -0.64
C ILE A 77 5.41 12.28 -1.50
N LYS A 78 5.07 11.78 -2.69
CA LYS A 78 4.12 12.45 -3.58
C LYS A 78 2.76 12.62 -2.92
N PHE A 79 2.31 11.59 -2.22
CA PHE A 79 1.02 11.63 -1.53
C PHE A 79 1.03 12.68 -0.42
N MET A 80 2.13 12.73 0.36
CA MET A 80 2.30 13.73 1.41
C MET A 80 2.32 15.15 0.85
N GLU A 81 3.06 15.37 -0.23
CA GLU A 81 3.13 16.69 -0.87
C GLU A 81 1.75 17.16 -1.30
N ARG A 82 0.95 16.26 -1.87
CA ARG A 82 -0.42 16.57 -2.28
C ARG A 82 -1.29 16.93 -1.08
N LYS A 83 -1.18 16.17 0.00
CA LYS A 83 -1.95 16.42 1.22
C LYS A 83 -1.56 17.73 1.88
N ILE A 84 -0.28 18.05 1.90
CA ILE A 84 0.21 19.32 2.44
C ILE A 84 -0.36 20.48 1.63
N LYS A 85 -0.34 20.39 0.31
CA LYS A 85 -0.90 21.43 -0.56
C LYS A 85 -2.40 21.62 -0.29
N GLU A 86 -3.15 20.52 -0.20
CA GLU A 86 -4.58 20.59 0.12
C GLU A 86 -4.81 21.26 1.48
N TYR A 87 -4.01 20.88 2.47
CA TYR A 87 -4.09 21.48 3.79
C TYR A 87 -3.85 22.99 3.75
N ASP A 88 -2.80 23.42 3.05
CA ASP A 88 -2.46 24.84 2.93
C ASP A 88 -3.57 25.62 2.25
N GLU A 89 -4.18 25.06 1.22
CA GLU A 89 -5.32 25.68 0.53
C GLU A 89 -6.51 25.86 1.47
N LEU A 90 -6.84 24.85 2.23
CA LEU A 90 -7.94 24.90 3.19
C LEU A 90 -7.64 25.88 4.32
N ALA A 91 -6.41 25.91 4.80
CA ALA A 91 -5.99 26.84 5.84
C ALA A 91 -6.13 28.30 5.35
N ALA A 92 -5.74 28.55 4.09
CA ALA A 92 -5.89 29.87 3.50
C ALA A 92 -7.36 30.28 3.37
N GLU A 93 -8.22 29.38 2.96
CA GLU A 93 -9.67 29.63 2.86
C GLU A 93 -10.26 29.96 4.23
N LEU A 94 -9.90 29.18 5.24
CA LEU A 94 -10.38 29.42 6.61
C LEU A 94 -9.92 30.80 7.14
N LYS A 95 -8.67 31.18 6.85
CA LYS A 95 -8.13 32.47 7.25
C LYS A 95 -8.91 33.61 6.60
N LYS A 96 -9.31 33.47 5.34
CA LYS A 96 -10.12 34.51 4.66
C LYS A 96 -11.48 34.67 5.33
N VAL A 97 -12.11 33.60 5.73
CA VAL A 97 -13.39 33.67 6.45
C VAL A 97 -13.24 34.43 7.77
N LYS A 98 -12.17 34.15 8.53
CA LYS A 98 -11.92 34.80 9.81
C LYS A 98 -11.65 36.31 9.64
N THR A 99 -10.97 36.70 8.58
CA THR A 99 -10.66 38.13 8.36
C THR A 99 -11.86 38.92 7.89
N LYS A 100 -12.88 38.28 7.30
CA LYS A 100 -14.11 38.95 6.88
C LYS A 100 -15.11 39.18 8.02
N GLN A 101 -14.89 38.55 9.15
CA GLN A 101 -15.70 38.73 10.35
C GLN A 101 -15.08 39.78 11.25
#